data_4c79b731f12c1ee52ef8a35f627d9577
#
_entry.id   4c79b731f12c1ee52ef8a35f627d9577
#
_cell.length_a   1.000
_cell.length_b   1.000
_cell.length_c   1.000
_cell.angle_alpha   90.00
_cell.angle_beta   90.00
_cell.angle_gamma   90.00
#
_symmetry.space_group_name_H-M   'P 1'
#
loop_
_entity.id
_entity.type
_entity.pdbx_description
1 polymer ?
#
loop_
_entity_poly.entity_id
_entity_poly.type
_entity_poly.pdbx_seq_one_letter_code
_entity_poly.pdbx_strand_id
1 'polypeptide(L)'
;MTRLVRPSRRLAPFALVAVLALAAVGCFGPSGGAPVPVMGQSDLTAEQMAAYFWAHQPPGSPCLTVSVEELTADFQWDGNAENVRGDIAFAQSIIETGWFRYGGSVQCEQNNYGGFLGKSFPDAETGVRAQIQHLRAYADPSATSCSQPPLATPCADPVFSSVNPKGKAPNWNDMGNGNWAAASDYAGKVLTVYDDMRASAGLPGD
;
A
#
# COMPACT_ATOMS: atom_id res chain seq x y z
N MET A 1 70.49 9.71 51.09
CA MET A 1 69.11 9.88 51.62
C MET A 1 68.44 11.03 50.89
N THR A 2 67.77 10.75 49.83
CA THR A 2 67.19 11.79 48.97
C THR A 2 65.66 11.75 49.15
N ARG A 3 65.04 12.80 49.69
CA ARG A 3 63.62 12.92 49.90
C ARG A 3 62.90 13.32 48.57
N LEU A 4 61.99 12.52 48.11
CA LEU A 4 61.10 12.83 47.02
C LEU A 4 59.96 13.76 47.49
N VAL A 5 59.87 14.93 46.88
CA VAL A 5 58.81 15.90 47.09
C VAL A 5 57.65 15.56 46.14
N ARG A 6 56.45 15.35 46.69
CA ARG A 6 55.19 15.14 45.90
C ARG A 6 54.65 16.48 45.41
N PRO A 7 54.22 16.60 44.15
CA PRO A 7 53.54 17.81 43.71
C PRO A 7 52.04 17.78 44.11
N SER A 8 51.57 18.91 44.62
CA SER A 8 50.12 19.16 44.95
C SER A 8 49.26 19.25 43.73
N ARG A 9 48.20 18.43 43.70
CA ARG A 9 47.14 18.53 42.70
C ARG A 9 46.25 19.75 43.02
N ARG A 10 46.25 20.71 42.11
CA ARG A 10 45.24 21.79 42.10
C ARG A 10 43.94 21.27 41.49
N LEU A 11 42.86 21.33 42.27
CA LEU A 11 41.50 21.09 41.81
C LEU A 11 41.03 22.28 40.97
N ALA A 12 40.67 22.03 39.70
CA ALA A 12 40.02 23.01 38.87
C ALA A 12 38.50 23.01 39.15
N PRO A 13 37.86 24.16 39.13
CA PRO A 13 36.42 24.23 39.38
C PRO A 13 35.63 23.67 38.16
N PHE A 14 34.74 22.74 38.44
CA PHE A 14 33.77 22.25 37.47
C PHE A 14 32.76 23.37 37.19
N ALA A 15 32.76 23.87 35.96
CA ALA A 15 31.69 24.72 35.46
C ALA A 15 30.45 23.87 35.16
N LEU A 16 29.41 24.10 35.90
CA LEU A 16 28.09 23.48 35.69
C LEU A 16 27.44 24.10 34.44
N VAL A 17 27.48 23.37 33.31
CA VAL A 17 26.73 23.76 32.10
C VAL A 17 25.29 23.28 32.28
N ALA A 18 24.40 24.21 32.58
CA ALA A 18 22.97 23.95 32.57
C ALA A 18 22.49 23.80 31.10
N VAL A 19 22.20 22.58 30.69
CA VAL A 19 21.52 22.30 29.38
C VAL A 19 20.04 22.61 29.58
N LEU A 20 19.62 23.76 29.06
CA LEU A 20 18.19 24.05 28.88
C LEU A 20 17.63 23.11 27.79
N ALA A 21 16.90 22.07 28.19
CA ALA A 21 16.09 21.30 27.27
C ALA A 21 14.88 22.15 26.87
N LEU A 22 14.90 22.74 25.67
CA LEU A 22 13.69 23.26 25.04
C LEU A 22 12.79 22.07 24.71
N ALA A 23 11.75 21.86 25.48
CA ALA A 23 10.64 21.00 25.10
C ALA A 23 9.92 21.67 23.93
N ALA A 24 10.17 21.22 22.70
CA ALA A 24 9.35 21.55 21.56
C ALA A 24 7.98 20.87 21.78
N VAL A 25 6.99 21.66 22.19
CA VAL A 25 5.59 21.25 22.14
C VAL A 25 5.23 21.18 20.67
N GLY A 26 5.39 20.01 20.07
CA GLY A 26 4.87 19.72 18.76
C GLY A 26 3.34 19.79 18.83
N CYS A 27 2.74 20.76 18.20
CA CYS A 27 1.32 20.74 17.89
C CYS A 27 1.09 19.53 16.98
N PHE A 28 0.57 18.43 17.53
CA PHE A 28 -0.05 17.38 16.75
C PHE A 28 -1.34 17.96 16.14
N GLY A 29 -1.21 18.58 14.97
CA GLY A 29 -2.35 18.74 14.06
C GLY A 29 -2.83 17.35 13.63
N PRO A 30 -4.08 17.20 13.12
CA PRO A 30 -4.51 15.94 12.55
C PRO A 30 -3.50 15.57 11.49
N SER A 31 -2.89 14.39 11.63
CA SER A 31 -1.88 13.85 10.72
C SER A 31 -2.54 13.54 9.37
N GLY A 32 -2.61 14.55 8.51
CA GLY A 32 -2.69 14.32 7.08
C GLY A 32 -1.32 13.79 6.66
N GLY A 33 -1.16 12.47 6.60
CA GLY A 33 0.03 11.86 6.04
C GLY A 33 0.32 12.41 4.64
N ALA A 34 1.57 12.37 4.19
CA ALA A 34 1.91 12.77 2.84
C ALA A 34 1.04 12.01 1.83
N PRO A 35 0.67 12.61 0.67
CA PRO A 35 -0.07 11.90 -0.35
C PRO A 35 0.70 10.67 -0.82
N VAL A 36 0.07 9.50 -0.80
CA VAL A 36 0.65 8.23 -1.24
C VAL A 36 0.28 8.02 -2.71
N PRO A 37 1.23 8.08 -3.66
CA PRO A 37 0.94 7.95 -5.08
C PRO A 37 0.36 6.56 -5.41
N VAL A 38 -0.59 6.51 -6.35
CA VAL A 38 -1.06 5.26 -6.96
C VAL A 38 -0.02 4.72 -7.93
N MET A 39 0.59 5.63 -8.71
CA MET A 39 1.63 5.28 -9.67
C MET A 39 2.97 5.04 -8.96
N GLY A 40 3.71 4.04 -9.39
CA GLY A 40 5.02 3.68 -8.86
C GLY A 40 5.25 2.18 -8.82
N GLN A 41 6.42 1.80 -8.35
CA GLN A 41 6.77 0.39 -8.12
C GLN A 41 6.34 -0.01 -6.70
N SER A 42 6.08 -1.31 -6.49
CA SER A 42 5.80 -1.86 -5.16
C SER A 42 7.03 -1.73 -4.25
N ASP A 43 6.82 -1.34 -2.99
CA ASP A 43 7.85 -1.37 -1.95
C ASP A 43 7.96 -2.77 -1.32
N LEU A 44 6.88 -3.53 -1.34
CA LEU A 44 6.80 -4.89 -0.80
C LEU A 44 6.97 -5.92 -1.91
N THR A 45 7.66 -7.01 -1.59
CA THR A 45 7.73 -8.18 -2.47
C THR A 45 6.47 -9.03 -2.35
N ALA A 46 6.23 -9.92 -3.33
CA ALA A 46 5.14 -10.88 -3.30
C ALA A 46 5.18 -11.74 -2.02
N GLU A 47 6.36 -12.19 -1.62
CA GLU A 47 6.55 -13.02 -0.43
C GLU A 47 6.21 -12.25 0.86
N GLN A 48 6.55 -10.95 0.94
CA GLN A 48 6.20 -10.11 2.09
C GLN A 48 4.70 -9.90 2.19
N MET A 49 4.02 -9.66 1.07
CA MET A 49 2.56 -9.54 1.01
C MET A 49 1.87 -10.85 1.42
N ALA A 50 2.33 -11.99 0.91
CA ALA A 50 1.79 -13.31 1.27
C ALA A 50 2.02 -13.62 2.75
N ALA A 51 3.22 -13.35 3.28
CA ALA A 51 3.55 -13.57 4.69
C ALA A 51 2.64 -12.74 5.61
N TYR A 52 2.42 -11.46 5.27
CA TYR A 52 1.48 -10.61 6.00
C TYR A 52 0.07 -11.20 6.00
N PHE A 53 -0.43 -11.60 4.83
CA PHE A 53 -1.77 -12.18 4.71
C PHE A 53 -1.95 -13.38 5.63
N TRP A 54 -1.02 -14.35 5.59
CA TRP A 54 -1.10 -15.56 6.42
C TRP A 54 -1.01 -15.27 7.92
N ALA A 55 -0.26 -14.24 8.30
CA ALA A 55 -0.13 -13.84 9.70
C ALA A 55 -1.36 -13.12 10.27
N HIS A 56 -2.13 -12.43 9.43
CA HIS A 56 -3.17 -11.50 9.89
C HIS A 56 -4.59 -11.85 9.42
N GLN A 57 -4.74 -12.77 8.45
CA GLN A 57 -6.08 -13.14 8.00
C GLN A 57 -6.95 -13.64 9.17
N PRO A 58 -8.26 -13.31 9.17
CA PRO A 58 -9.16 -13.88 10.18
C PRO A 58 -9.22 -15.40 10.11
N PRO A 59 -9.62 -16.13 11.18
CA PRO A 59 -9.71 -17.59 11.18
C PRO A 59 -10.59 -18.14 10.04
N GLY A 60 -10.15 -19.21 9.38
CA GLY A 60 -10.79 -19.87 8.24
C GLY A 60 -9.97 -19.71 6.96
N SER A 61 -10.30 -20.49 5.93
CA SER A 61 -9.59 -20.45 4.65
C SER A 61 -10.12 -19.34 3.75
N PRO A 62 -9.25 -18.61 3.03
CA PRO A 62 -9.68 -17.72 1.96
C PRO A 62 -10.28 -18.54 0.82
N CYS A 63 -11.23 -17.97 0.09
CA CYS A 63 -11.74 -18.53 -1.14
C CYS A 63 -11.01 -17.89 -2.33
N LEU A 64 -10.07 -18.62 -2.92
CA LEU A 64 -9.26 -18.18 -4.04
C LEU A 64 -9.19 -19.30 -5.09
N THR A 65 -9.04 -18.93 -6.36
CA THR A 65 -8.85 -19.87 -7.48
C THR A 65 -7.36 -20.24 -7.68
N VAL A 66 -6.46 -19.49 -7.03
CA VAL A 66 -5.01 -19.70 -7.02
C VAL A 66 -4.49 -19.62 -5.58
N SER A 67 -3.21 -19.94 -5.33
CA SER A 67 -2.59 -19.72 -4.02
C SER A 67 -2.44 -18.23 -3.71
N VAL A 68 -2.28 -17.88 -2.42
CA VAL A 68 -2.01 -16.48 -2.01
C VAL A 68 -0.67 -16.01 -2.59
N GLU A 69 0.31 -16.91 -2.64
CA GLU A 69 1.65 -16.66 -3.18
C GLU A 69 1.60 -16.32 -4.67
N GLU A 70 0.78 -17.04 -5.44
CA GLU A 70 0.55 -16.77 -6.85
C GLU A 70 -0.20 -15.43 -7.03
N LEU A 71 -1.25 -15.21 -6.26
CA LEU A 71 -2.01 -13.96 -6.32
C LEU A 71 -1.15 -12.73 -6.01
N THR A 72 -0.30 -12.79 -4.98
CA THR A 72 0.60 -11.68 -4.64
C THR A 72 1.69 -11.47 -5.69
N ALA A 73 2.15 -12.54 -6.33
CA ALA A 73 3.07 -12.46 -7.48
C ALA A 73 2.43 -11.75 -8.68
N ASP A 74 1.15 -12.03 -8.97
CA ASP A 74 0.39 -11.35 -10.02
C ASP A 74 0.25 -9.85 -9.71
N PHE A 75 -0.09 -9.48 -8.47
CA PHE A 75 -0.16 -8.07 -8.06
C PHE A 75 1.18 -7.35 -8.22
N GLN A 76 2.28 -7.98 -7.85
CA GLN A 76 3.62 -7.39 -8.01
C GLN A 76 3.98 -7.26 -9.48
N TRP A 77 3.74 -8.31 -10.28
CA TRP A 77 4.09 -8.35 -11.69
C TRP A 77 3.30 -7.32 -12.51
N ASP A 78 1.97 -7.38 -12.46
CA ASP A 78 1.10 -6.48 -13.22
C ASP A 78 1.23 -5.03 -12.73
N GLY A 79 1.36 -4.83 -11.41
CA GLY A 79 1.62 -3.53 -10.81
C GLY A 79 2.89 -2.90 -11.36
N ASN A 80 3.99 -3.62 -11.34
CA ASN A 80 5.28 -3.14 -11.84
C ASN A 80 5.25 -2.89 -13.36
N ALA A 81 4.56 -3.74 -14.13
CA ALA A 81 4.43 -3.60 -15.57
C ALA A 81 3.61 -2.36 -15.98
N GLU A 82 2.54 -2.03 -15.26
CA GLU A 82 1.70 -0.85 -15.49
C GLU A 82 2.19 0.38 -14.71
N ASN A 83 3.30 0.26 -13.95
CA ASN A 83 3.81 1.29 -13.04
C ASN A 83 2.77 1.76 -12.01
N VAL A 84 2.03 0.82 -11.45
CA VAL A 84 1.05 1.02 -10.37
C VAL A 84 1.54 0.27 -9.13
N ARG A 85 1.37 0.86 -7.94
CA ARG A 85 1.72 0.25 -6.66
C ARG A 85 0.90 -1.02 -6.41
N GLY A 86 1.43 -2.17 -6.86
CA GLY A 86 0.78 -3.48 -6.74
C GLY A 86 0.59 -3.92 -5.29
N ASP A 87 1.50 -3.56 -4.41
CA ASP A 87 1.44 -3.82 -2.98
C ASP A 87 0.22 -3.13 -2.31
N ILE A 88 -0.06 -1.88 -2.67
CA ILE A 88 -1.24 -1.18 -2.15
C ILE A 88 -2.52 -1.68 -2.85
N ALA A 89 -2.43 -2.06 -4.12
CA ALA A 89 -3.55 -2.70 -4.81
C ALA A 89 -3.93 -4.06 -4.17
N PHE A 90 -2.95 -4.82 -3.67
CA PHE A 90 -3.22 -6.02 -2.88
C PHE A 90 -3.89 -5.68 -1.52
N ALA A 91 -3.43 -4.63 -0.82
CA ALA A 91 -4.11 -4.14 0.39
C ALA A 91 -5.56 -3.74 0.09
N GLN A 92 -5.80 -3.10 -1.06
CA GLN A 92 -7.14 -2.77 -1.53
C GLN A 92 -7.98 -4.02 -1.73
N SER A 93 -7.45 -5.06 -2.38
CA SER A 93 -8.20 -6.29 -2.62
C SER A 93 -8.57 -7.03 -1.32
N ILE A 94 -7.75 -6.96 -0.27
CA ILE A 94 -8.10 -7.44 1.07
C ILE A 94 -9.36 -6.74 1.59
N ILE A 95 -9.47 -5.42 1.43
CA ILE A 95 -10.64 -4.64 1.86
C ILE A 95 -11.86 -4.96 1.00
N GLU A 96 -11.72 -4.97 -0.34
CA GLU A 96 -12.83 -5.19 -1.28
C GLU A 96 -13.47 -6.57 -1.15
N THR A 97 -12.67 -7.59 -0.83
CA THR A 97 -13.11 -8.99 -0.74
C THR A 97 -13.36 -9.47 0.69
N GLY A 98 -13.09 -8.63 1.69
CA GLY A 98 -13.14 -9.02 3.09
C GLY A 98 -12.17 -10.17 3.40
N TRP A 99 -10.88 -9.99 3.08
CA TRP A 99 -9.84 -11.02 3.23
C TRP A 99 -10.09 -12.25 2.36
N PHE A 100 -10.52 -12.05 1.12
CA PHE A 100 -10.86 -13.09 0.16
C PHE A 100 -11.91 -14.10 0.68
N ARG A 101 -12.87 -13.61 1.49
CA ARG A 101 -13.98 -14.43 2.00
C ARG A 101 -15.27 -14.15 1.29
N TYR A 102 -15.32 -13.03 0.63
CA TYR A 102 -16.48 -12.56 -0.11
C TYR A 102 -17.75 -12.63 0.76
N GLY A 103 -18.63 -11.91 0.77
CA GLY A 103 -19.85 -11.94 1.63
C GLY A 103 -20.94 -11.11 1.01
N GLY A 104 -20.62 -10.55 -0.15
CA GLY A 104 -21.51 -9.70 -0.91
C GLY A 104 -21.94 -10.31 -2.25
N SER A 105 -22.11 -9.45 -3.23
CA SER A 105 -22.52 -9.83 -4.59
C SER A 105 -21.39 -10.45 -5.43
N VAL A 106 -20.13 -10.25 -5.04
CA VAL A 106 -18.96 -10.85 -5.69
C VAL A 106 -18.66 -12.19 -5.04
N GLN A 107 -18.39 -13.21 -5.86
CA GLN A 107 -18.01 -14.56 -5.42
C GLN A 107 -16.56 -14.85 -5.83
N CYS A 108 -15.91 -15.81 -5.16
CA CYS A 108 -14.48 -16.06 -5.39
C CYS A 108 -14.17 -16.54 -6.81
N GLU A 109 -15.06 -17.35 -7.40
CA GLU A 109 -14.90 -17.88 -8.77
C GLU A 109 -14.93 -16.78 -9.83
N GLN A 110 -15.33 -15.56 -9.47
CA GLN A 110 -15.34 -14.42 -10.38
C GLN A 110 -13.96 -13.78 -10.54
N ASN A 111 -12.97 -14.13 -9.72
CA ASN A 111 -11.62 -13.54 -9.74
C ASN A 111 -11.65 -12.00 -9.72
N ASN A 112 -12.61 -11.43 -9.00
CA ASN A 112 -12.89 -9.99 -9.01
C ASN A 112 -12.35 -9.35 -7.73
N TYR A 113 -11.09 -9.00 -7.76
CA TYR A 113 -10.37 -8.48 -6.59
C TYR A 113 -10.58 -6.98 -6.33
N GLY A 114 -10.98 -6.23 -7.36
CA GLY A 114 -11.27 -4.80 -7.29
C GLY A 114 -12.73 -4.44 -6.98
N GLY A 115 -13.59 -5.43 -6.73
CA GLY A 115 -14.99 -5.17 -6.39
C GLY A 115 -15.84 -4.64 -7.55
N PHE A 116 -15.48 -4.89 -8.81
CA PHE A 116 -16.20 -4.42 -9.99
C PHE A 116 -17.60 -5.03 -10.08
N LEU A 117 -18.62 -4.21 -9.93
CA LEU A 117 -20.03 -4.68 -9.88
C LEU A 117 -20.41 -5.49 -11.13
N GLY A 118 -20.85 -6.73 -10.90
CA GLY A 118 -21.32 -7.64 -11.94
C GLY A 118 -20.25 -8.13 -12.93
N LYS A 119 -18.96 -8.01 -12.59
CA LYS A 119 -17.87 -8.48 -13.45
C LYS A 119 -17.31 -9.81 -12.95
N SER A 120 -16.85 -10.62 -13.90
CA SER A 120 -16.12 -11.86 -13.67
C SER A 120 -14.97 -11.94 -14.65
N PHE A 121 -13.85 -12.51 -14.19
CA PHE A 121 -12.65 -12.68 -14.99
C PHE A 121 -12.32 -14.16 -15.15
N PRO A 122 -11.72 -14.58 -16.28
CA PRO A 122 -11.49 -15.98 -16.58
C PRO A 122 -10.51 -16.66 -15.61
N ASP A 123 -9.57 -15.89 -15.08
CA ASP A 123 -8.53 -16.35 -14.17
C ASP A 123 -8.09 -15.21 -13.21
N ALA A 124 -7.25 -15.55 -12.23
CA ALA A 124 -6.78 -14.63 -11.20
C ALA A 124 -5.91 -13.51 -11.80
N GLU A 125 -4.96 -13.84 -12.68
CA GLU A 125 -4.09 -12.87 -13.34
C GLU A 125 -4.90 -11.81 -14.10
N THR A 126 -5.91 -12.22 -14.87
CA THR A 126 -6.79 -11.28 -15.59
C THR A 126 -7.55 -10.37 -14.62
N GLY A 127 -8.03 -10.91 -13.50
CA GLY A 127 -8.72 -10.13 -12.46
C GLY A 127 -7.83 -9.09 -11.78
N VAL A 128 -6.59 -9.47 -11.46
CA VAL A 128 -5.56 -8.56 -10.92
C VAL A 128 -5.23 -7.48 -11.95
N ARG A 129 -4.94 -7.88 -13.18
CA ARG A 129 -4.64 -6.94 -14.27
C ARG A 129 -5.74 -5.92 -14.49
N ALA A 130 -7.00 -6.34 -14.44
CA ALA A 130 -8.14 -5.42 -14.56
C ALA A 130 -8.14 -4.37 -13.45
N GLN A 131 -7.87 -4.77 -12.20
CA GLN A 131 -7.79 -3.84 -11.07
C GLN A 131 -6.61 -2.85 -11.25
N ILE A 132 -5.43 -3.34 -11.61
CA ILE A 132 -4.24 -2.52 -11.84
C ILE A 132 -4.49 -1.49 -12.97
N GLN A 133 -5.08 -1.92 -14.09
CA GLN A 133 -5.41 -1.03 -15.22
C GLN A 133 -6.45 0.02 -14.83
N HIS A 134 -7.42 -0.35 -14.00
CA HIS A 134 -8.41 0.60 -13.50
C HIS A 134 -7.80 1.65 -12.56
N LEU A 135 -6.91 1.22 -11.65
CA LEU A 135 -6.14 2.13 -10.78
C LEU A 135 -5.30 3.10 -11.61
N ARG A 136 -4.63 2.61 -12.66
CA ARG A 136 -3.91 3.46 -13.59
C ARG A 136 -4.84 4.48 -14.28
N ALA A 137 -6.04 4.09 -14.66
CA ALA A 137 -7.01 5.03 -15.24
C ALA A 137 -7.36 6.17 -14.27
N TYR A 138 -7.45 5.88 -12.96
CA TYR A 138 -7.67 6.90 -11.94
C TYR A 138 -6.47 7.82 -11.76
N ALA A 139 -5.23 7.30 -11.86
CA ALA A 139 -4.04 8.01 -11.45
C ALA A 139 -3.27 8.70 -12.58
N ASP A 140 -3.29 8.13 -13.79
CA ASP A 140 -2.51 8.60 -14.93
C ASP A 140 -3.38 9.42 -15.93
N PRO A 141 -3.21 10.75 -15.99
CA PRO A 141 -3.96 11.58 -16.93
C PRO A 141 -3.62 11.28 -18.40
N SER A 142 -2.50 10.63 -18.67
CA SER A 142 -2.07 10.22 -20.01
C SER A 142 -2.55 8.84 -20.44
N ALA A 143 -3.27 8.12 -19.56
CA ALA A 143 -3.77 6.78 -19.82
C ALA A 143 -4.84 6.75 -20.92
N THR A 144 -4.42 6.83 -22.18
CA THR A 144 -5.32 6.80 -23.35
C THR A 144 -5.71 5.40 -23.78
N SER A 145 -4.86 4.40 -23.42
CA SER A 145 -5.10 2.96 -23.64
C SER A 145 -5.08 2.22 -22.32
N CYS A 146 -5.81 1.11 -22.26
CA CYS A 146 -5.99 0.30 -21.06
C CYS A 146 -4.68 -0.37 -20.61
N SER A 147 -3.88 -0.89 -21.53
CA SER A 147 -2.59 -1.52 -21.23
C SER A 147 -1.42 -0.68 -21.75
N GLN A 148 -0.27 -0.82 -21.08
CA GLN A 148 1.01 -0.23 -21.51
C GLN A 148 2.00 -1.30 -21.92
N PRO A 149 2.95 -1.00 -22.83
CA PRO A 149 4.12 -1.85 -23.03
C PRO A 149 4.91 -1.99 -21.69
N PRO A 150 5.48 -3.17 -21.36
CA PRO A 150 5.61 -4.34 -22.22
C PRO A 150 4.41 -5.27 -22.28
N LEU A 151 3.34 -5.01 -21.52
CA LEU A 151 2.13 -5.82 -21.58
C LEU A 151 1.41 -5.62 -22.92
N ALA A 152 1.73 -6.45 -23.89
CA ALA A 152 1.06 -6.47 -25.20
C ALA A 152 -0.31 -7.18 -25.15
N THR A 153 -0.87 -7.35 -23.96
CA THR A 153 -2.14 -8.06 -23.76
C THR A 153 -3.34 -7.14 -23.98
N PRO A 154 -4.48 -7.70 -24.39
CA PRO A 154 -5.73 -6.93 -24.46
C PRO A 154 -6.06 -6.26 -23.12
N CYS A 155 -6.83 -5.19 -23.20
CA CYS A 155 -7.38 -4.54 -22.03
C CYS A 155 -8.18 -5.55 -21.18
N ALA A 156 -7.78 -5.78 -19.94
CA ALA A 156 -8.51 -6.63 -19.00
C ALA A 156 -9.59 -5.85 -18.27
N ASP A 157 -9.42 -4.53 -18.08
CA ASP A 157 -10.40 -3.69 -17.39
C ASP A 157 -11.63 -3.39 -18.28
N PRO A 158 -12.80 -3.99 -17.99
CA PRO A 158 -14.00 -3.81 -18.79
C PRO A 158 -14.67 -2.45 -18.59
N VAL A 159 -14.20 -1.68 -17.62
CA VAL A 159 -14.77 -0.36 -17.25
C VAL A 159 -13.73 0.77 -17.31
N PHE A 160 -12.58 0.53 -17.94
CA PHE A 160 -11.52 1.51 -18.11
C PHE A 160 -12.01 2.87 -18.62
N SER A 161 -12.90 2.85 -19.61
CA SER A 161 -13.46 4.07 -20.20
C SER A 161 -14.38 4.84 -19.28
N SER A 162 -14.91 4.22 -18.21
CA SER A 162 -15.80 4.90 -17.25
C SER A 162 -15.08 5.89 -16.34
N VAL A 163 -13.77 5.75 -16.18
CA VAL A 163 -12.96 6.73 -15.46
C VAL A 163 -12.75 7.95 -16.36
N ASN A 164 -13.43 9.04 -16.05
CA ASN A 164 -13.36 10.28 -16.82
C ASN A 164 -13.49 11.49 -15.87
N PRO A 165 -12.56 12.45 -15.87
CA PRO A 165 -11.30 12.39 -16.64
C PRO A 165 -10.35 11.34 -16.11
N LYS A 166 -9.39 10.89 -16.92
CA LYS A 166 -8.24 10.10 -16.48
C LYS A 166 -7.39 10.94 -15.54
N GLY A 167 -6.73 10.31 -14.58
CA GLY A 167 -5.86 11.00 -13.62
C GLY A 167 -6.61 11.79 -12.53
N LYS A 168 -7.91 11.57 -12.35
CA LYS A 168 -8.71 12.32 -11.35
C LYS A 168 -8.41 11.99 -9.89
N ALA A 169 -7.71 10.89 -9.61
CA ALA A 169 -7.31 10.43 -8.29
C ALA A 169 -5.88 9.89 -8.33
N PRO A 170 -4.85 10.79 -8.37
CA PRO A 170 -3.46 10.38 -8.52
C PRO A 170 -2.88 9.72 -7.27
N ASN A 171 -3.49 9.91 -6.11
CA ASN A 171 -3.02 9.36 -4.85
C ASN A 171 -4.04 8.38 -4.26
N TRP A 172 -3.59 7.43 -3.48
CA TRP A 172 -4.45 6.53 -2.72
C TRP A 172 -5.39 7.30 -1.78
N ASN A 173 -4.94 8.42 -1.22
CA ASN A 173 -5.75 9.30 -0.38
C ASN A 173 -7.01 9.83 -1.10
N ASP A 174 -7.01 9.85 -2.44
CA ASP A 174 -8.10 10.36 -3.27
C ASP A 174 -9.16 9.28 -3.61
N MET A 175 -8.94 7.99 -3.23
CA MET A 175 -9.76 6.87 -3.66
C MET A 175 -11.12 6.74 -2.96
N GLY A 176 -11.41 7.57 -1.95
CA GLY A 176 -12.74 7.72 -1.33
C GLY A 176 -13.60 8.79 -2.02
N ASN A 177 -14.70 9.16 -1.34
CA ASN A 177 -15.55 10.31 -1.71
C ASN A 177 -16.11 10.28 -3.14
N GLY A 178 -16.42 9.08 -3.64
CA GLY A 178 -17.05 8.90 -4.96
C GLY A 178 -16.07 8.67 -6.12
N ASN A 179 -14.77 8.54 -5.85
CA ASN A 179 -13.82 8.03 -6.83
C ASN A 179 -13.92 6.51 -6.93
N TRP A 180 -13.04 5.74 -6.27
CA TRP A 180 -13.18 4.29 -6.27
C TRP A 180 -14.41 3.85 -5.44
N ALA A 181 -14.52 4.36 -4.23
CA ALA A 181 -15.62 4.07 -3.31
C ALA A 181 -16.35 5.34 -2.85
N ALA A 182 -17.62 5.19 -2.47
CA ALA A 182 -18.41 6.30 -1.95
C ALA A 182 -17.99 6.74 -0.54
N ALA A 183 -17.49 5.79 0.29
CA ALA A 183 -17.12 6.03 1.67
C ALA A 183 -15.91 6.97 1.77
N SER A 184 -15.99 7.98 2.62
CA SER A 184 -14.91 8.95 2.84
C SER A 184 -13.69 8.36 3.56
N ASP A 185 -13.87 7.31 4.35
CA ASP A 185 -12.83 6.60 5.11
C ASP A 185 -12.18 5.45 4.34
N TYR A 186 -12.59 5.24 3.10
CA TYR A 186 -12.12 4.11 2.28
C TYR A 186 -10.60 4.10 2.09
N ALA A 187 -10.04 5.23 1.65
CA ALA A 187 -8.60 5.38 1.44
C ALA A 187 -7.81 5.07 2.72
N GLY A 188 -8.29 5.58 3.87
CA GLY A 188 -7.65 5.32 5.16
C GLY A 188 -7.63 3.83 5.52
N LYS A 189 -8.68 3.08 5.22
CA LYS A 189 -8.73 1.63 5.45
C LYS A 189 -7.71 0.88 4.61
N VAL A 190 -7.58 1.22 3.32
CA VAL A 190 -6.59 0.61 2.43
C VAL A 190 -5.18 0.92 2.90
N LEU A 191 -4.89 2.17 3.20
CA LEU A 191 -3.57 2.60 3.65
C LEU A 191 -3.20 2.01 5.01
N THR A 192 -4.16 1.82 5.93
CA THR A 192 -3.90 1.12 7.21
C THR A 192 -3.42 -0.31 6.97
N VAL A 193 -4.06 -1.07 6.06
CA VAL A 193 -3.61 -2.44 5.74
C VAL A 193 -2.20 -2.40 5.12
N TYR A 194 -1.95 -1.42 4.25
CA TYR A 194 -0.64 -1.26 3.62
C TYR A 194 0.46 -0.92 4.65
N ASP A 195 0.21 0.01 5.56
CA ASP A 195 1.16 0.38 6.63
C ASP A 195 1.46 -0.80 7.55
N ASP A 196 0.44 -1.59 7.89
CA ASP A 196 0.62 -2.82 8.67
C ASP A 196 1.46 -3.87 7.91
N MET A 197 1.29 -4.00 6.59
CA MET A 197 2.14 -4.86 5.76
C MET A 197 3.60 -4.38 5.78
N ARG A 198 3.85 -3.07 5.64
CA ARG A 198 5.19 -2.50 5.71
C ARG A 198 5.84 -2.74 7.06
N ALA A 199 5.10 -2.48 8.14
CA ALA A 199 5.58 -2.73 9.50
C ALA A 199 5.95 -4.20 9.72
N SER A 200 5.12 -5.13 9.24
CA SER A 200 5.40 -6.57 9.29
C SER A 200 6.64 -6.98 8.49
N ALA A 201 6.94 -6.27 7.42
CA ALA A 201 8.14 -6.47 6.60
C ALA A 201 9.39 -5.74 7.18
N GLY A 202 9.26 -5.02 8.29
CA GLY A 202 10.34 -4.25 8.89
C GLY A 202 10.69 -2.96 8.13
N LEU A 203 9.79 -2.48 7.27
CA LEU A 203 9.96 -1.21 6.56
C LEU A 203 9.41 -0.05 7.43
N PRO A 204 10.03 1.15 7.35
CA PRO A 204 9.49 2.32 8.06
C PRO A 204 8.10 2.68 7.54
N GLY A 205 7.24 3.29 8.38
CA GLY A 205 6.00 3.90 7.93
C GLY A 205 6.26 5.03 6.93
N ASP A 206 5.28 5.31 6.07
CA ASP A 206 5.31 6.45 5.15
C ASP A 206 5.04 7.77 5.87
#